data_55803e63b4fa48d179210db56dd01cfd
#
_entry.id   55803e63b4fa48d179210db56dd01cfd
#
_cell.length_a   1.000
_cell.length_b   1.000
_cell.length_c   1.000
_cell.angle_alpha   90.00
_cell.angle_beta   90.00
_cell.angle_gamma   90.00
#
_symmetry.space_group_name_H-M   'P 1'
#
loop_
_entity.id
_entity.type
_entity.pdbx_description
1 polymer ?
#
loop_
_entity_poly.entity_id
_entity_poly.type
_entity_poly.pdbx_seq_one_letter_code
_entity_poly.pdbx_strand_id
1 'polypeptide(L)'
;KETKFLNKITKHRKLIKYSYGKKNSYIKILDIKKINDEKKITFKLKNKIYVLKTSLIGEIQIKNLIFAIIAAHLSRLKIKDILKTIHKIKTIPGRIQKIGKLKNKSKVFLDYAHTPDALKTVIFDIKKEYPLADISLVFGCGGERDKKKRPIMGSIASKFCHKIYLTDDNP
;
A
#
# COMPACT_ATOMS: atom_id res chain seq x y z
N LYS A 1 -15.63 -0.32 -14.22
CA LYS A 1 -15.75 0.89 -15.08
C LYS A 1 -14.39 1.30 -15.67
N GLU A 2 -13.32 1.35 -14.89
CA GLU A 2 -11.96 1.76 -15.33
C GLU A 2 -11.37 0.86 -16.43
N THR A 3 -11.58 -0.46 -16.34
CA THR A 3 -11.07 -1.42 -17.33
C THR A 3 -11.70 -1.21 -18.72
N LYS A 4 -12.99 -0.82 -18.78
CA LYS A 4 -13.66 -0.50 -20.05
C LYS A 4 -13.13 0.80 -20.66
N PHE A 5 -12.85 1.81 -19.82
CA PHE A 5 -12.27 3.08 -20.25
C PHE A 5 -10.85 2.89 -20.79
N LEU A 6 -9.99 2.18 -20.05
CA LEU A 6 -8.64 1.83 -20.50
C LEU A 6 -8.66 1.05 -21.82
N ASN A 7 -9.59 0.11 -21.99
CA ASN A 7 -9.75 -0.63 -23.23
C ASN A 7 -10.11 0.28 -24.42
N LYS A 8 -10.92 1.32 -24.18
CA LYS A 8 -11.30 2.29 -25.22
C LYS A 8 -10.12 3.14 -25.66
N ILE A 9 -9.33 3.66 -24.71
CA ILE A 9 -8.14 4.49 -25.00
C ILE A 9 -7.05 3.69 -25.68
N THR A 10 -6.90 2.41 -25.37
CA THR A 10 -5.81 1.58 -25.87
C THR A 10 -6.11 0.89 -27.20
N LYS A 11 -7.32 1.10 -27.76
CA LYS A 11 -7.78 0.41 -28.98
C LYS A 11 -6.93 0.75 -30.21
N HIS A 12 -6.32 1.91 -30.25
CA HIS A 12 -5.52 2.42 -31.38
C HIS A 12 -4.01 2.50 -31.12
N ARG A 13 -3.52 1.99 -29.98
CA ARG A 13 -2.11 2.04 -29.62
C ARG A 13 -1.57 0.65 -29.34
N LYS A 14 -0.32 0.38 -29.71
CA LYS A 14 0.42 -0.85 -29.35
C LYS A 14 0.73 -0.85 -27.85
N LEU A 15 -0.30 -0.83 -26.98
CA LEU A 15 -0.15 -0.86 -25.55
C LEU A 15 -0.27 -2.30 -25.05
N ILE A 16 0.78 -2.79 -24.42
CA ILE A 16 0.78 -4.09 -23.77
C ILE A 16 0.30 -3.89 -22.33
N LYS A 17 -0.75 -4.64 -21.94
CA LYS A 17 -1.35 -4.57 -20.61
C LYS A 17 -0.74 -5.63 -19.71
N TYR A 18 -0.21 -5.18 -18.58
CA TYR A 18 0.28 -6.06 -17.54
C TYR A 18 -0.62 -5.96 -16.31
N SER A 19 -0.90 -7.09 -15.70
CA SER A 19 -1.74 -7.15 -14.51
C SER A 19 -1.19 -8.16 -13.50
N TYR A 20 -1.67 -8.10 -12.27
CA TYR A 20 -1.36 -9.08 -11.25
C TYR A 20 -2.64 -9.56 -10.53
N GLY A 21 -2.57 -10.73 -9.90
CA GLY A 21 -3.58 -11.23 -8.96
C GLY A 21 -4.78 -11.97 -9.54
N LYS A 22 -5.11 -11.81 -10.82
CA LYS A 22 -6.24 -12.50 -11.47
C LYS A 22 -5.79 -13.68 -12.34
N LYS A 23 -6.74 -14.56 -12.69
CA LYS A 23 -6.54 -15.57 -13.75
C LYS A 23 -6.06 -14.83 -15.02
N ASN A 24 -5.05 -15.29 -15.70
CA ASN A 24 -4.43 -14.66 -16.86
C ASN A 24 -3.67 -13.34 -16.61
N SER A 25 -3.30 -13.05 -15.37
CA SER A 25 -2.43 -11.91 -15.09
C SER A 25 -0.95 -12.24 -15.33
N TYR A 26 -0.15 -11.20 -15.64
CA TYR A 26 1.30 -11.35 -15.86
C TYR A 26 2.01 -11.93 -14.64
N ILE A 27 1.67 -11.45 -13.46
CA ILE A 27 2.03 -12.05 -12.17
C ILE A 27 0.76 -12.50 -11.47
N LYS A 28 0.70 -13.77 -11.07
CA LYS A 28 -0.38 -14.31 -10.24
C LYS A 28 0.12 -14.48 -8.81
N ILE A 29 -0.41 -13.73 -7.87
CA ILE A 29 -0.17 -13.94 -6.44
C ILE A 29 -0.90 -15.22 -6.03
N LEU A 30 -0.15 -16.14 -5.43
CA LEU A 30 -0.68 -17.42 -4.94
C LEU A 30 -0.99 -17.34 -3.45
N ASP A 31 -0.11 -16.68 -2.68
CA ASP A 31 -0.23 -16.59 -1.23
C ASP A 31 0.53 -15.40 -0.67
N ILE A 32 0.03 -14.81 0.42
CA ILE A 32 0.70 -13.78 1.22
C ILE A 32 0.57 -14.17 2.68
N LYS A 33 1.68 -14.55 3.29
CA LYS A 33 1.76 -14.91 4.72
C LYS A 33 2.57 -13.89 5.49
N LYS A 34 2.06 -13.49 6.66
CA LYS A 34 2.83 -12.71 7.62
C LYS A 34 3.71 -13.64 8.43
N ILE A 35 4.99 -13.32 8.53
CA ILE A 35 5.98 -14.04 9.33
C ILE A 35 6.73 -12.97 10.12
N ASN A 36 6.42 -12.84 11.42
CA ASN A 36 6.92 -11.76 12.28
C ASN A 36 6.57 -10.38 11.73
N ASP A 37 7.57 -9.51 11.53
CA ASP A 37 7.41 -8.16 10.96
C ASP A 37 7.56 -8.14 9.42
N GLU A 38 7.61 -9.30 8.75
CA GLU A 38 7.74 -9.42 7.31
C GLU A 38 6.55 -10.14 6.67
N LYS A 39 6.37 -9.94 5.37
CA LYS A 39 5.45 -10.71 4.53
C LYS A 39 6.21 -11.59 3.56
N LYS A 40 5.87 -12.87 3.55
CA LYS A 40 6.28 -13.82 2.52
C LYS A 40 5.22 -13.85 1.43
N ILE A 41 5.60 -13.45 0.22
CA ILE A 41 4.71 -13.41 -0.94
C ILE A 41 5.15 -14.50 -1.90
N THR A 42 4.25 -15.44 -2.19
CA THR A 42 4.45 -16.48 -3.20
C THR A 42 3.66 -16.09 -4.45
N PHE A 43 4.32 -16.05 -5.60
CA PHE A 43 3.69 -15.68 -6.85
C PHE A 43 4.19 -16.53 -8.02
N LYS A 44 3.35 -16.62 -9.05
CA LYS A 44 3.66 -17.26 -10.32
C LYS A 44 3.90 -16.20 -11.39
N LEU A 45 5.03 -16.30 -12.07
CA LEU A 45 5.37 -15.52 -13.26
C LEU A 45 5.59 -16.51 -14.42
N LYS A 46 4.77 -16.40 -15.48
CA LYS A 46 4.66 -17.43 -16.51
C LYS A 46 4.39 -18.79 -15.84
N ASN A 47 5.25 -19.79 -16.04
CA ASN A 47 5.10 -21.15 -15.48
C ASN A 47 5.99 -21.42 -14.26
N LYS A 48 6.69 -20.41 -13.72
CA LYS A 48 7.59 -20.57 -12.58
C LYS A 48 7.03 -19.89 -11.33
N ILE A 49 7.24 -20.54 -10.18
CA ILE A 49 6.86 -20.01 -8.87
C ILE A 49 8.07 -19.34 -8.25
N TYR A 50 7.84 -18.19 -7.65
CA TYR A 50 8.84 -17.38 -6.97
C TYR A 50 8.32 -16.99 -5.59
N VAL A 51 9.26 -16.74 -4.68
CA VAL A 51 8.98 -16.27 -3.32
C VAL A 51 9.82 -15.03 -3.07
N LEU A 52 9.21 -14.03 -2.47
CA LEU A 52 9.91 -12.86 -1.95
C LEU A 52 9.51 -12.60 -0.49
N LYS A 53 10.37 -11.89 0.25
CA LYS A 53 10.07 -11.37 1.57
C LYS A 53 10.15 -9.85 1.53
N THR A 54 9.25 -9.18 2.26
CA THR A 54 9.22 -7.72 2.34
C THR A 54 8.64 -7.28 3.68
N SER A 55 9.15 -6.18 4.22
CA SER A 55 8.63 -5.51 5.42
C SER A 55 7.58 -4.43 5.09
N LEU A 56 7.22 -4.26 3.82
CA LEU A 56 6.23 -3.27 3.40
C LEU A 56 4.85 -3.59 3.99
N ILE A 57 4.21 -2.59 4.55
CA ILE A 57 2.88 -2.66 5.13
C ILE A 57 1.87 -2.04 4.16
N GLY A 58 0.67 -2.60 4.13
CA GLY A 58 -0.42 -2.13 3.30
C GLY A 58 -0.49 -2.79 1.93
N GLU A 59 -1.73 -2.97 1.47
CA GLU A 59 -2.01 -3.62 0.19
C GLU A 59 -1.49 -2.79 -1.00
N ILE A 60 -1.59 -1.46 -0.91
CA ILE A 60 -1.10 -0.55 -1.95
C ILE A 60 0.41 -0.66 -2.12
N GLN A 61 1.17 -0.77 -1.02
CA GLN A 61 2.62 -0.91 -1.08
C GLN A 61 3.04 -2.23 -1.74
N ILE A 62 2.33 -3.31 -1.43
CA ILE A 62 2.56 -4.61 -2.08
C ILE A 62 2.22 -4.53 -3.58
N LYS A 63 1.12 -3.86 -3.95
CA LYS A 63 0.77 -3.61 -5.36
C LYS A 63 1.88 -2.87 -6.09
N ASN A 64 2.37 -1.78 -5.51
CA ASN A 64 3.45 -0.98 -6.08
C ASN A 64 4.74 -1.80 -6.24
N LEU A 65 5.10 -2.62 -5.24
CA LEU A 65 6.23 -3.53 -5.32
C LEU A 65 6.08 -4.52 -6.49
N ILE A 66 4.91 -5.13 -6.65
CA ILE A 66 4.65 -6.07 -7.74
C ILE A 66 4.75 -5.37 -9.11
N PHE A 67 4.21 -4.16 -9.24
CA PHE A 67 4.36 -3.39 -10.48
C PHE A 67 5.80 -2.97 -10.76
N ALA A 68 6.57 -2.62 -9.72
CA ALA A 68 8.00 -2.36 -9.87
C ALA A 68 8.77 -3.60 -10.35
N ILE A 69 8.46 -4.78 -9.81
CA ILE A 69 9.03 -6.06 -10.26
C ILE A 69 8.67 -6.32 -11.74
N ILE A 70 7.42 -6.09 -12.14
CA ILE A 70 6.99 -6.23 -13.54
C ILE A 70 7.79 -5.28 -14.43
N ALA A 71 7.88 -4.00 -14.07
CA ALA A 71 8.59 -2.99 -14.84
C ALA A 71 10.08 -3.37 -15.00
N ALA A 72 10.76 -3.72 -13.91
CA ALA A 72 12.16 -4.15 -13.94
C ALA A 72 12.38 -5.39 -14.81
N HIS A 73 11.48 -6.38 -14.72
CA HIS A 73 11.56 -7.59 -15.55
C HIS A 73 11.32 -7.29 -17.03
N LEU A 74 10.43 -6.37 -17.36
CA LEU A 74 10.20 -5.92 -18.74
C LEU A 74 11.37 -5.11 -19.29
N SER A 75 12.12 -4.44 -18.42
CA SER A 75 13.40 -3.79 -18.76
C SER A 75 14.56 -4.79 -18.93
N ARG A 76 14.24 -6.07 -19.16
CA ARG A 76 15.18 -7.18 -19.42
C ARG A 76 16.03 -7.62 -18.21
N LEU A 77 15.75 -7.15 -17.01
CA LEU A 77 16.42 -7.65 -15.82
C LEU A 77 15.96 -9.08 -15.49
N LYS A 78 16.89 -9.94 -15.08
CA LYS A 78 16.57 -11.31 -14.69
C LYS A 78 15.79 -11.30 -13.38
N ILE A 79 14.67 -12.02 -13.33
CA ILE A 79 13.79 -12.07 -12.13
C ILE A 79 14.55 -12.48 -10.86
N LYS A 80 15.52 -13.39 -10.97
CA LYS A 80 16.34 -13.80 -9.82
C LYS A 80 17.14 -12.64 -9.22
N ASP A 81 17.68 -11.76 -10.06
CA ASP A 81 18.48 -10.63 -9.60
C ASP A 81 17.58 -9.54 -9.02
N ILE A 82 16.41 -9.29 -9.61
CA ILE A 82 15.38 -8.42 -9.03
C ILE A 82 15.04 -8.91 -7.62
N LEU A 83 14.73 -10.19 -7.45
CA LEU A 83 14.32 -10.74 -6.16
C LEU A 83 15.42 -10.68 -5.10
N LYS A 84 16.70 -10.81 -5.47
CA LYS A 84 17.83 -10.64 -4.56
C LYS A 84 17.94 -9.23 -3.96
N THR A 85 17.38 -8.21 -4.62
CA THR A 85 17.44 -6.82 -4.15
C THR A 85 16.23 -6.40 -3.33
N ILE A 86 15.15 -7.18 -3.33
CA ILE A 86 13.89 -6.81 -2.64
C ILE A 86 14.07 -6.54 -1.16
N HIS A 87 14.93 -7.28 -0.47
CA HIS A 87 15.21 -7.08 0.96
C HIS A 87 15.86 -5.71 1.27
N LYS A 88 16.44 -5.03 0.28
CA LYS A 88 17.00 -3.69 0.40
C LYS A 88 15.95 -2.59 0.27
N ILE A 89 14.75 -2.92 -0.21
CA ILE A 89 13.67 -1.95 -0.40
C ILE A 89 13.10 -1.59 0.97
N LYS A 90 13.29 -0.33 1.33
CA LYS A 90 12.69 0.27 2.52
C LYS A 90 11.33 0.88 2.18
N THR A 91 10.52 1.11 3.22
CA THR A 91 9.27 1.87 3.08
C THR A 91 9.57 3.26 2.54
N ILE A 92 8.79 3.71 1.57
CA ILE A 92 8.88 5.07 1.04
C ILE A 92 8.47 6.04 2.16
N PRO A 93 9.24 7.13 2.39
CA PRO A 93 8.88 8.13 3.38
C PRO A 93 7.43 8.60 3.24
N GLY A 94 6.70 8.65 4.36
CA GLY A 94 5.30 9.06 4.39
C GLY A 94 4.32 8.08 3.71
N ARG A 95 4.66 6.79 3.58
CA ARG A 95 3.76 5.75 3.04
C ARG A 95 3.68 4.56 3.99
N ILE A 96 2.82 4.65 5.01
CA ILE A 96 2.73 3.73 6.16
C ILE A 96 4.14 3.47 6.72
N GLN A 97 4.93 4.53 6.80
CA GLN A 97 6.31 4.46 7.26
C GLN A 97 6.36 4.24 8.75
N LYS A 98 6.91 3.12 9.19
CA LYS A 98 7.18 2.90 10.61
C LYS A 98 8.37 3.76 11.04
N ILE A 99 8.12 4.80 11.84
CA ILE A 99 9.13 5.75 12.30
C ILE A 99 9.70 5.44 13.68
N GLY A 100 9.01 4.60 14.47
CA GLY A 100 9.52 4.23 15.77
C GLY A 100 8.58 3.37 16.60
N LYS A 101 9.01 3.19 17.85
CA LYS A 101 8.21 2.60 18.94
C LYS A 101 8.30 3.52 20.15
N LEU A 102 7.20 3.70 20.85
CA LEU A 102 7.16 4.40 22.14
C LEU A 102 7.58 3.48 23.30
N LYS A 103 7.79 4.05 24.49
CA LYS A 103 8.15 3.31 25.71
C LYS A 103 7.13 2.20 26.05
N ASN A 104 5.85 2.43 25.81
CA ASN A 104 4.75 1.46 25.97
C ASN A 104 4.66 0.42 24.84
N LYS A 105 5.68 0.30 24.00
CA LYS A 105 5.78 -0.59 22.84
C LYS A 105 4.82 -0.26 21.68
N SER A 106 4.04 0.81 21.75
CA SER A 106 3.21 1.28 20.63
C SER A 106 4.07 1.61 19.43
N LYS A 107 3.64 1.19 18.25
CA LYS A 107 4.33 1.46 16.98
C LYS A 107 3.81 2.79 16.41
N VAL A 108 4.71 3.62 15.91
CA VAL A 108 4.38 4.91 15.30
C VAL A 108 4.56 4.82 13.79
N PHE A 109 3.53 5.22 13.05
CA PHE A 109 3.51 5.24 11.60
C PHE A 109 3.26 6.65 11.09
N LEU A 110 3.91 6.99 9.98
CA LEU A 110 3.70 8.23 9.24
C LEU A 110 3.13 7.90 7.86
N ASP A 111 2.06 8.62 7.47
CA ASP A 111 1.47 8.52 6.14
C ASP A 111 1.03 9.89 5.62
N TYR A 112 1.06 10.06 4.33
CA TYR A 112 0.67 11.30 3.64
C TYR A 112 -0.83 11.33 3.25
N ALA A 113 -1.65 10.50 3.86
CA ALA A 113 -3.08 10.43 3.57
C ALA A 113 -3.78 11.77 3.89
N HIS A 114 -4.25 12.47 2.86
CA HIS A 114 -4.91 13.78 2.97
C HIS A 114 -6.30 13.80 2.32
N THR A 115 -6.83 12.65 1.96
CA THR A 115 -8.20 12.48 1.44
C THR A 115 -8.95 11.44 2.26
N PRO A 116 -10.30 11.47 2.31
CA PRO A 116 -11.11 10.49 3.02
C PRO A 116 -10.78 9.04 2.67
N ASP A 117 -10.67 8.73 1.37
CA ASP A 117 -10.38 7.37 0.91
C ASP A 117 -8.97 6.92 1.29
N ALA A 118 -7.98 7.81 1.19
CA ALA A 118 -6.60 7.51 1.59
C ALA A 118 -6.53 7.24 3.09
N LEU A 119 -7.13 8.12 3.94
CA LEU A 119 -7.18 7.93 5.38
C LEU A 119 -7.84 6.60 5.75
N LYS A 120 -8.99 6.31 5.16
CA LYS A 120 -9.69 5.04 5.36
C LYS A 120 -8.80 3.85 5.01
N THR A 121 -8.14 3.90 3.86
CA THR A 121 -7.26 2.82 3.38
C THR A 121 -6.11 2.57 4.34
N VAL A 122 -5.44 3.63 4.80
CA VAL A 122 -4.32 3.54 5.76
C VAL A 122 -4.78 2.91 7.08
N ILE A 123 -5.90 3.38 7.64
CA ILE A 123 -6.45 2.83 8.89
C ILE A 123 -6.77 1.33 8.72
N PHE A 124 -7.41 0.93 7.61
CA PHE A 124 -7.70 -0.47 7.34
C PHE A 124 -6.44 -1.32 7.15
N ASP A 125 -5.45 -0.82 6.43
CA ASP A 125 -4.18 -1.51 6.22
C ASP A 125 -3.44 -1.72 7.56
N ILE A 126 -3.45 -0.72 8.46
CA ILE A 126 -2.87 -0.84 9.81
C ILE A 126 -3.69 -1.83 10.66
N LYS A 127 -5.04 -1.74 10.64
CA LYS A 127 -5.89 -2.71 11.37
C LYS A 127 -5.69 -4.14 10.88
N LYS A 128 -5.56 -4.34 9.58
CA LYS A 128 -5.29 -5.65 8.99
C LYS A 128 -3.90 -6.19 9.39
N GLU A 129 -2.92 -5.30 9.53
CA GLU A 129 -1.57 -5.66 9.96
C GLU A 129 -1.50 -5.95 11.46
N TYR A 130 -2.29 -5.24 12.27
CA TYR A 130 -2.36 -5.33 13.73
C TYR A 130 -3.81 -5.42 14.21
N PRO A 131 -4.49 -6.58 14.04
CA PRO A 131 -5.94 -6.71 14.27
C PRO A 131 -6.39 -6.39 15.70
N LEU A 132 -5.54 -6.68 16.69
CA LEU A 132 -5.83 -6.50 18.12
C LEU A 132 -5.35 -5.15 18.67
N ALA A 133 -4.76 -4.30 17.84
CA ALA A 133 -4.22 -3.03 18.29
C ALA A 133 -5.28 -1.92 18.25
N ASP A 134 -5.27 -1.08 19.29
CA ASP A 134 -5.96 0.19 19.29
C ASP A 134 -5.19 1.22 18.47
N ILE A 135 -5.92 1.95 17.62
CA ILE A 135 -5.35 2.99 16.80
C ILE A 135 -5.58 4.35 17.44
N SER A 136 -4.49 5.07 17.71
CA SER A 136 -4.53 6.50 17.98
C SER A 136 -4.13 7.24 16.71
N LEU A 137 -4.97 8.16 16.25
CA LEU A 137 -4.78 8.91 15.03
C LEU A 137 -4.52 10.38 15.34
N VAL A 138 -3.46 10.93 14.75
CA VAL A 138 -3.21 12.38 14.73
C VAL A 138 -3.35 12.83 13.29
N PHE A 139 -4.23 13.77 12.99
CA PHE A 139 -4.39 14.30 11.63
C PHE A 139 -4.99 15.69 11.62
N GLY A 140 -4.73 16.41 10.55
CA GLY A 140 -5.33 17.69 10.23
C GLY A 140 -5.80 17.76 8.77
N CYS A 141 -6.42 18.87 8.41
CA CYS A 141 -6.82 19.15 7.04
C CYS A 141 -6.39 20.57 6.68
N GLY A 142 -5.70 20.75 5.56
CA GLY A 142 -5.21 22.06 5.11
C GLY A 142 -6.30 23.13 5.07
N GLY A 143 -5.95 24.36 5.51
CA GLY A 143 -6.88 25.46 5.81
C GLY A 143 -7.70 25.91 4.61
N GLU A 144 -7.06 26.35 3.55
CA GLU A 144 -7.64 26.94 2.33
C GLU A 144 -8.20 25.94 1.31
N ARG A 145 -8.16 24.62 1.62
CA ARG A 145 -8.56 23.58 0.66
C ARG A 145 -9.97 23.04 0.94
N ASP A 146 -10.36 21.97 0.24
CA ASP A 146 -11.67 21.34 0.31
C ASP A 146 -12.15 21.12 1.76
N LYS A 147 -12.96 22.03 2.28
CA LYS A 147 -13.54 21.97 3.63
C LYS A 147 -14.55 20.84 3.76
N LYS A 148 -15.16 20.36 2.67
CA LYS A 148 -16.18 19.30 2.68
C LYS A 148 -15.59 17.94 3.07
N LYS A 149 -14.30 17.71 2.87
CA LYS A 149 -13.64 16.49 3.29
C LYS A 149 -13.47 16.37 4.82
N ARG A 150 -13.45 17.49 5.55
CA ARG A 150 -13.18 17.52 7.00
C ARG A 150 -14.16 16.66 7.81
N PRO A 151 -15.50 16.85 7.71
CA PRO A 151 -16.45 16.02 8.43
C PRO A 151 -16.40 14.55 8.01
N ILE A 152 -16.12 14.26 6.74
CA ILE A 152 -15.99 12.88 6.25
C ILE A 152 -14.78 12.19 6.87
N MET A 153 -13.63 12.87 6.92
CA MET A 153 -12.43 12.34 7.55
C MET A 153 -12.62 12.16 9.07
N GLY A 154 -13.28 13.09 9.75
CA GLY A 154 -13.66 12.96 11.15
C GLY A 154 -14.56 11.75 11.40
N SER A 155 -15.57 11.54 10.57
CA SER A 155 -16.46 10.38 10.65
C SER A 155 -15.71 9.05 10.43
N ILE A 156 -14.77 9.01 9.50
CA ILE A 156 -13.90 7.83 9.30
C ILE A 156 -13.05 7.58 10.53
N ALA A 157 -12.41 8.62 11.06
CA ALA A 157 -11.56 8.52 12.25
C ALA A 157 -12.37 8.01 13.47
N SER A 158 -13.52 8.61 13.75
CA SER A 158 -14.38 8.23 14.89
C SER A 158 -14.87 6.80 14.83
N LYS A 159 -15.10 6.27 13.62
CA LYS A 159 -15.58 4.90 13.43
C LYS A 159 -14.52 3.83 13.63
N PHE A 160 -13.25 4.15 13.34
CA PHE A 160 -12.20 3.13 13.24
C PHE A 160 -11.02 3.32 14.19
N CYS A 161 -10.89 4.48 14.84
CA CYS A 161 -9.81 4.77 15.77
C CYS A 161 -10.30 4.84 17.21
N HIS A 162 -9.46 4.42 18.15
CA HIS A 162 -9.75 4.48 19.59
C HIS A 162 -9.58 5.90 20.16
N LYS A 163 -8.50 6.59 19.72
CA LYS A 163 -8.22 7.99 20.08
C LYS A 163 -7.94 8.82 18.85
N ILE A 164 -8.41 10.06 18.87
CA ILE A 164 -8.25 11.00 17.76
C ILE A 164 -7.71 12.30 18.30
N TYR A 165 -6.65 12.80 17.71
CA TYR A 165 -6.06 14.11 17.96
C TYR A 165 -6.18 14.92 16.68
N LEU A 166 -6.99 15.96 16.70
CA LEU A 166 -7.10 16.91 15.61
C LEU A 166 -6.03 17.99 15.79
N THR A 167 -5.37 18.32 14.73
CA THR A 167 -4.36 19.38 14.69
C THR A 167 -4.56 20.25 13.47
N ASP A 168 -4.02 21.44 13.51
CA ASP A 168 -3.94 22.27 12.32
C ASP A 168 -2.93 21.66 11.33
N ASP A 169 -3.26 21.76 10.06
CA ASP A 169 -2.42 21.39 8.95
C ASP A 169 -2.38 22.58 7.99
N ASN A 170 -1.33 23.38 8.12
CA ASN A 170 -1.11 24.57 7.31
C ASN A 170 -2.34 25.51 7.37
N PRO A 171 -2.55 26.22 8.49
CA PRO A 171 -3.67 27.12 8.73
C PRO A 171 -3.70 28.32 7.76
#